data_f0410b3acd3464d461042e08dcbc3a31
#
_entry.id   f0410b3acd3464d461042e08dcbc3a31
#
_cell.length_a   1.000
_cell.length_b   1.000
_cell.length_c   1.000
_cell.angle_alpha   90.00
_cell.angle_beta   90.00
_cell.angle_gamma   90.00
#
_symmetry.space_group_name_H-M   'P 1'
#
loop_
_entity.id
_entity.type
_entity.pdbx_description
1 polymer ?
#
loop_
_entity_poly.entity_id
_entity_poly.type
_entity_poly.pdbx_seq_one_letter_code
_entity_poly.pdbx_strand_id
1 'polypeptide(L)'
;YTLDQIPEAESSFISVNPNTGEVVAYHGGKNFNSSNFDRVRLSYPQSGSSFKPFIYASGLANGYNLSTLINDAPISFEDENLESIWRPQNYTGKFYGPISLREALTKSVNIVSIKLLRELGIEKSKDYLENFGYTKSRLPNDLSLALGSGNFSPAEMVRAYCVIAS
;
A
#
# COMPACT_ATOMS: atom_id res chain seq x y z
N TYR A 1 25.76 7.08 -37.83
CA TYR A 1 25.52 7.80 -36.58
C TYR A 1 24.13 7.36 -36.07
N THR A 2 24.08 6.80 -34.86
CA THR A 2 22.82 6.48 -34.19
C THR A 2 22.49 7.67 -33.29
N LEU A 3 21.31 8.25 -33.43
CA LEU A 3 20.83 9.24 -32.48
C LEU A 3 20.43 8.48 -31.23
N ASP A 4 21.13 8.69 -30.11
CA ASP A 4 20.82 8.11 -28.85
C ASP A 4 20.40 9.20 -27.87
N GLN A 5 19.23 9.04 -27.26
CA GLN A 5 18.74 9.91 -26.21
C GLN A 5 18.76 9.16 -24.90
N ILE A 6 19.45 9.68 -23.91
CA ILE A 6 19.41 9.13 -22.55
C ILE A 6 18.00 9.35 -22.00
N PRO A 7 17.23 8.29 -21.69
CA PRO A 7 15.92 8.45 -21.11
C PRO A 7 16.02 9.14 -19.73
N GLU A 8 15.15 10.11 -19.48
CA GLU A 8 15.00 10.75 -18.16
C GLU A 8 14.32 9.83 -17.15
N ALA A 9 13.51 8.89 -17.64
CA ALA A 9 12.83 7.92 -16.80
C ALA A 9 13.80 6.87 -16.26
N GLU A 10 13.70 6.61 -14.97
CA GLU A 10 14.45 5.58 -14.26
C GLU A 10 13.50 4.55 -13.65
N SER A 11 13.95 3.33 -13.56
CA SER A 11 13.18 2.22 -12.97
C SER A 11 14.03 1.41 -12.00
N SER A 12 13.35 0.65 -11.16
CA SER A 12 13.98 -0.35 -10.31
C SER A 12 13.15 -1.62 -10.28
N PHE A 13 13.80 -2.73 -9.98
CA PHE A 13 13.18 -4.03 -9.89
C PHE A 13 13.84 -4.86 -8.80
N ILE A 14 13.02 -5.59 -8.03
CA ILE A 14 13.50 -6.59 -7.08
C ILE A 14 12.56 -7.81 -7.12
N SER A 15 13.15 -9.00 -7.12
CA SER A 15 12.45 -10.27 -6.97
C SER A 15 13.07 -11.07 -5.84
N VAL A 16 12.24 -11.63 -4.99
CA VAL A 16 12.65 -12.38 -3.79
C VAL A 16 11.92 -13.71 -3.76
N ASN A 17 12.62 -14.78 -3.42
CA ASN A 17 11.99 -16.05 -3.11
C ASN A 17 11.30 -15.95 -1.73
N PRO A 18 9.96 -16.06 -1.64
CA PRO A 18 9.26 -15.87 -0.39
C PRO A 18 9.60 -16.92 0.68
N ASN A 19 9.98 -18.14 0.27
CA ASN A 19 10.27 -19.24 1.21
C ASN A 19 11.67 -19.13 1.83
N THR A 20 12.65 -18.58 1.08
CA THR A 20 14.05 -18.53 1.52
C THR A 20 14.51 -17.11 1.86
N GLY A 21 13.78 -16.07 1.40
CA GLY A 21 14.21 -14.68 1.52
C GLY A 21 15.35 -14.27 0.56
N GLU A 22 15.78 -15.18 -0.33
CA GLU A 22 16.84 -14.90 -1.28
C GLU A 22 16.42 -13.92 -2.36
N VAL A 23 17.25 -12.93 -2.63
CA VAL A 23 17.05 -12.02 -3.76
C VAL A 23 17.45 -12.72 -5.05
N VAL A 24 16.46 -13.01 -5.90
CA VAL A 24 16.62 -13.73 -7.17
C VAL A 24 17.01 -12.79 -8.29
N ALA A 25 16.47 -11.56 -8.29
CA ALA A 25 16.81 -10.54 -9.27
C ALA A 25 16.77 -9.16 -8.62
N TYR A 26 17.69 -8.30 -9.03
CA TYR A 26 17.85 -6.98 -8.47
C TYR A 26 18.32 -5.98 -9.53
N HIS A 27 17.63 -4.84 -9.62
CA HIS A 27 18.00 -3.74 -10.50
C HIS A 27 17.67 -2.41 -9.81
N GLY A 28 18.68 -1.71 -9.32
CA GLY A 28 18.53 -0.47 -8.55
C GLY A 28 18.45 0.80 -9.38
N GLY A 29 18.78 0.75 -10.67
CA GLY A 29 18.81 1.88 -11.59
C GLY A 29 19.48 1.52 -12.91
N LYS A 30 19.28 2.32 -13.97
CA LYS A 30 19.67 2.01 -15.34
C LYS A 30 21.18 1.86 -15.51
N ASN A 31 21.98 2.75 -14.94
CA ASN A 31 23.42 2.80 -15.12
C ASN A 31 24.11 3.37 -13.88
N PHE A 32 24.94 2.54 -13.24
CA PHE A 32 25.69 2.94 -12.04
C PHE A 32 26.64 4.11 -12.27
N ASN A 33 27.24 4.22 -13.48
CA ASN A 33 28.17 5.31 -13.81
C ASN A 33 27.46 6.68 -13.97
N SER A 34 26.16 6.67 -14.31
CA SER A 34 25.35 7.89 -14.40
C SER A 34 24.64 8.26 -13.11
N SER A 35 24.30 7.27 -12.29
CA SER A 35 23.65 7.46 -10.99
C SER A 35 23.92 6.27 -10.06
N ASN A 36 24.52 6.55 -8.92
CA ASN A 36 24.76 5.55 -7.86
C ASN A 36 23.55 5.39 -6.93
N PHE A 37 22.44 6.06 -7.22
CA PHE A 37 21.24 6.02 -6.39
C PHE A 37 20.51 4.69 -6.57
N ASP A 38 20.53 3.85 -5.56
CA ASP A 38 19.83 2.57 -5.52
C ASP A 38 18.35 2.78 -5.20
N ARG A 39 17.51 2.75 -6.22
CA ARG A 39 16.07 3.00 -6.09
C ARG A 39 15.32 1.87 -5.39
N VAL A 40 15.86 0.67 -5.34
CA VAL A 40 15.25 -0.43 -4.59
C VAL A 40 15.27 -0.18 -3.10
N ARG A 41 16.36 0.41 -2.59
CA ARG A 41 16.58 0.60 -1.15
C ARG A 41 16.40 2.03 -0.68
N LEU A 42 16.71 3.00 -1.53
CA LEU A 42 16.84 4.41 -1.13
C LEU A 42 15.72 5.31 -1.66
N SER A 43 14.89 4.84 -2.60
CA SER A 43 13.69 5.58 -2.97
C SER A 43 12.51 5.15 -2.08
N TYR A 44 11.72 6.13 -1.68
CA TYR A 44 10.56 5.93 -0.81
C TYR A 44 9.29 6.50 -1.48
N PRO A 45 8.85 5.91 -2.60
CA PRO A 45 7.61 6.33 -3.22
C PRO A 45 6.42 6.00 -2.33
N GLN A 46 5.32 6.71 -2.55
CA GLN A 46 4.04 6.39 -1.96
C GLN A 46 3.59 4.99 -2.43
N SER A 47 3.25 4.10 -1.50
CA SER A 47 2.88 2.72 -1.83
C SER A 47 1.55 2.61 -2.57
N GLY A 48 0.65 3.57 -2.37
CA GLY A 48 -0.67 3.58 -2.98
C GLY A 48 -1.46 2.32 -2.68
N SER A 49 -2.32 1.92 -3.60
CA SER A 49 -3.21 0.76 -3.44
C SER A 49 -2.50 -0.58 -3.27
N SER A 50 -1.19 -0.66 -3.52
CA SER A 50 -0.43 -1.87 -3.19
C SER A 50 -0.31 -2.12 -1.68
N PHE A 51 -0.65 -1.13 -0.85
CA PHE A 51 -0.69 -1.27 0.60
C PHE A 51 -1.98 -1.93 1.13
N LYS A 52 -3.07 -1.90 0.36
CA LYS A 52 -4.39 -2.42 0.79
C LYS A 52 -4.38 -3.86 1.32
N PRO A 53 -3.66 -4.83 0.72
CA PRO A 53 -3.63 -6.20 1.23
C PRO A 53 -3.25 -6.29 2.71
N PHE A 54 -2.36 -5.43 3.20
CA PHE A 54 -1.95 -5.41 4.60
C PHE A 54 -3.04 -4.89 5.53
N ILE A 55 -3.82 -3.90 5.10
CA ILE A 55 -5.00 -3.41 5.84
C ILE A 55 -6.07 -4.50 5.92
N TYR A 56 -6.30 -5.23 4.81
CA TYR A 56 -7.24 -6.34 4.77
C TYR A 56 -6.76 -7.51 5.63
N ALA A 57 -5.46 -7.81 5.63
CA ALA A 57 -4.88 -8.81 6.53
C ALA A 57 -5.10 -8.45 8.01
N SER A 58 -4.94 -7.17 8.38
CA SER A 58 -5.29 -6.68 9.73
C SER A 58 -6.77 -6.90 10.02
N GLY A 59 -7.66 -6.68 9.06
CA GLY A 59 -9.09 -6.96 9.20
C GLY A 59 -9.36 -8.44 9.48
N LEU A 60 -8.80 -9.33 8.66
CA LEU A 60 -8.97 -10.77 8.81
C LEU A 60 -8.47 -11.28 10.16
N ALA A 61 -7.33 -10.79 10.64
CA ALA A 61 -6.78 -11.11 11.96
C ALA A 61 -7.65 -10.60 13.12
N ASN A 62 -8.53 -9.64 12.86
CA ASN A 62 -9.42 -9.03 13.86
C ASN A 62 -10.90 -9.46 13.71
N GLY A 63 -11.15 -10.61 13.11
CA GLY A 63 -12.47 -11.25 13.09
C GLY A 63 -13.32 -10.93 11.86
N TYR A 64 -12.84 -10.12 10.93
CA TYR A 64 -13.49 -9.98 9.63
C TYR A 64 -13.21 -11.22 8.77
N ASN A 65 -14.06 -11.45 7.78
CA ASN A 65 -13.84 -12.51 6.79
C ASN A 65 -14.07 -11.96 5.37
N LEU A 66 -13.64 -12.72 4.38
CA LEU A 66 -13.72 -12.27 2.99
C LEU A 66 -15.16 -12.04 2.47
N SER A 67 -16.17 -12.61 3.16
CA SER A 67 -17.59 -12.42 2.85
C SER A 67 -18.23 -11.28 3.64
N THR A 68 -17.51 -10.67 4.60
CA THR A 68 -18.00 -9.50 5.34
C THR A 68 -18.38 -8.40 4.35
N LEU A 69 -19.60 -7.89 4.50
CA LEU A 69 -20.11 -6.80 3.66
C LEU A 69 -19.82 -5.45 4.31
N ILE A 70 -19.23 -4.55 3.53
CA ILE A 70 -19.08 -3.13 3.88
C ILE A 70 -19.77 -2.31 2.80
N ASN A 71 -20.55 -1.31 3.21
CA ASN A 71 -21.25 -0.45 2.27
C ASN A 71 -20.30 0.56 1.62
N ASP A 72 -20.05 0.39 0.32
CA ASP A 72 -19.34 1.35 -0.52
C ASP A 72 -20.29 2.48 -0.93
N ALA A 73 -20.36 3.51 -0.12
CA ALA A 73 -21.19 4.69 -0.33
C ALA A 73 -20.38 5.95 0.01
N PRO A 74 -20.72 7.12 -0.54
CA PRO A 74 -20.05 8.38 -0.24
C PRO A 74 -19.88 8.59 1.26
N ILE A 75 -18.72 9.09 1.64
CA ILE A 75 -18.40 9.41 3.02
C ILE A 75 -17.60 10.71 3.07
N SER A 76 -17.82 11.50 4.10
CA SER A 76 -17.00 12.65 4.43
C SER A 76 -16.47 12.51 5.84
N PHE A 77 -15.23 12.90 6.04
CA PHE A 77 -14.59 12.94 7.34
C PHE A 77 -14.25 14.37 7.69
N GLU A 78 -14.64 14.81 8.86
CA GLU A 78 -14.07 15.96 9.51
C GLU A 78 -12.81 15.45 10.22
N ASP A 79 -11.64 15.79 9.69
CA ASP A 79 -10.36 15.47 10.31
C ASP A 79 -9.84 16.78 10.92
N GLU A 80 -9.67 16.80 12.24
CA GLU A 80 -9.19 17.97 12.98
C GLU A 80 -7.78 18.40 12.53
N ASN A 81 -7.05 17.52 11.86
CA ASN A 81 -5.71 17.78 11.33
C ASN A 81 -5.70 18.26 9.86
N LEU A 82 -6.86 18.27 9.21
CA LEU A 82 -7.00 18.75 7.84
C LEU A 82 -7.79 20.07 7.85
N GLU A 83 -7.26 21.08 7.19
CA GLU A 83 -7.93 22.38 7.02
C GLU A 83 -9.25 22.31 6.22
N SER A 84 -9.62 21.12 5.73
CA SER A 84 -10.81 20.90 4.90
C SER A 84 -11.43 19.51 5.14
N ILE A 85 -12.75 19.42 4.91
CA ILE A 85 -13.47 18.13 4.96
C ILE A 85 -12.89 17.19 3.91
N TRP A 86 -12.34 16.06 4.35
CA TRP A 86 -11.83 15.03 3.43
C TRP A 86 -12.97 14.20 2.85
N ARG A 87 -13.10 14.18 1.53
CA ARG A 87 -14.12 13.44 0.77
C ARG A 87 -13.47 12.45 -0.20
N PRO A 88 -13.02 11.30 0.30
CA PRO A 88 -12.40 10.30 -0.56
C PRO A 88 -13.41 9.75 -1.58
N GLN A 89 -12.89 9.36 -2.75
CA GLN A 89 -13.68 8.76 -3.82
C GLN A 89 -13.00 7.48 -4.31
N ASN A 90 -13.78 6.59 -4.91
CA ASN A 90 -13.24 5.49 -5.68
C ASN A 90 -12.63 6.01 -6.98
N TYR A 91 -11.59 5.34 -7.47
CA TYR A 91 -10.91 5.73 -8.72
C TYR A 91 -11.88 5.85 -9.91
N THR A 92 -12.90 5.00 -9.95
CA THR A 92 -13.93 4.99 -11.00
C THR A 92 -14.98 6.09 -10.84
N GLY A 93 -15.00 6.80 -9.71
CA GLY A 93 -16.09 7.73 -9.34
C GLY A 93 -17.43 7.05 -9.03
N LYS A 94 -17.50 5.70 -9.08
CA LYS A 94 -18.73 4.93 -8.82
C LYS A 94 -18.70 4.30 -7.44
N PHE A 95 -19.90 4.07 -6.89
CA PHE A 95 -20.11 3.36 -5.64
C PHE A 95 -20.91 2.08 -5.90
N TYR A 96 -20.57 1.01 -5.18
CA TYR A 96 -21.11 -0.34 -5.40
C TYR A 96 -22.18 -0.74 -4.37
N GLY A 97 -22.43 0.09 -3.35
CA GLY A 97 -23.28 -0.29 -2.23
C GLY A 97 -22.67 -1.38 -1.36
N PRO A 98 -23.45 -2.24 -0.72
CA PRO A 98 -22.95 -3.36 0.07
C PRO A 98 -22.12 -4.32 -0.80
N ILE A 99 -20.82 -4.44 -0.52
CA ILE A 99 -19.86 -5.24 -1.28
C ILE A 99 -18.98 -6.04 -0.30
N SER A 100 -18.63 -7.27 -0.68
CA SER A 100 -17.78 -8.12 0.15
C SER A 100 -16.33 -7.62 0.20
N LEU A 101 -15.62 -7.90 1.30
CA LEU A 101 -14.19 -7.56 1.40
C LEU A 101 -13.37 -8.18 0.26
N ARG A 102 -13.70 -9.42 -0.16
CA ARG A 102 -13.05 -10.05 -1.32
C ARG A 102 -13.20 -9.20 -2.58
N GLU A 103 -14.41 -8.84 -2.91
CA GLU A 103 -14.70 -8.07 -4.12
C GLU A 103 -14.12 -6.65 -4.03
N ALA A 104 -14.21 -6.02 -2.86
CA ALA A 104 -13.65 -4.70 -2.62
C ALA A 104 -12.14 -4.65 -2.79
N LEU A 105 -11.41 -5.67 -2.30
CA LEU A 105 -9.96 -5.77 -2.51
C LEU A 105 -9.64 -6.03 -3.99
N THR A 106 -10.35 -6.96 -4.64
CA THR A 106 -10.16 -7.28 -6.06
C THR A 106 -10.34 -6.07 -6.96
N LYS A 107 -11.35 -5.24 -6.66
CA LYS A 107 -11.63 -3.99 -7.40
C LYS A 107 -10.84 -2.78 -6.87
N SER A 108 -10.03 -2.97 -5.85
CA SER A 108 -9.25 -1.90 -5.20
C SER A 108 -10.12 -0.72 -4.74
N VAL A 109 -11.28 -1.00 -4.14
CA VAL A 109 -12.24 0.01 -3.70
C VAL A 109 -11.67 0.83 -2.55
N ASN A 110 -11.64 2.15 -2.70
CA ASN A 110 -11.04 3.06 -1.71
C ASN A 110 -11.89 3.18 -0.45
N ILE A 111 -13.19 3.43 -0.63
CA ILE A 111 -14.11 3.70 0.48
C ILE A 111 -14.19 2.53 1.45
N VAL A 112 -14.24 1.30 0.93
CA VAL A 112 -14.28 0.09 1.75
C VAL A 112 -12.99 -0.06 2.57
N SER A 113 -11.84 0.19 1.95
CA SER A 113 -10.54 0.12 2.65
C SER A 113 -10.45 1.15 3.79
N ILE A 114 -10.95 2.36 3.57
CA ILE A 114 -10.99 3.43 4.58
C ILE A 114 -11.93 3.05 5.73
N LYS A 115 -13.13 2.57 5.41
CA LYS A 115 -14.11 2.13 6.42
C LYS A 115 -13.58 0.98 7.26
N LEU A 116 -12.94 0.00 6.61
CA LEU A 116 -12.32 -1.12 7.31
C LEU A 116 -11.26 -0.63 8.31
N LEU A 117 -10.34 0.22 7.87
CA LEU A 117 -9.30 0.79 8.76
C LEU A 117 -9.93 1.60 9.91
N ARG A 118 -10.97 2.40 9.62
CA ARG A 118 -11.67 3.18 10.65
C ARG A 118 -12.30 2.29 11.71
N GLU A 119 -12.97 1.21 11.31
CA GLU A 119 -13.62 0.27 12.23
C GLU A 119 -12.60 -0.52 13.06
N LEU A 120 -11.47 -0.88 12.47
CA LEU A 120 -10.36 -1.55 13.17
C LEU A 120 -9.66 -0.63 14.17
N GLY A 121 -9.59 0.66 13.86
CA GLY A 121 -8.76 1.65 14.54
C GLY A 121 -7.33 1.70 13.98
N ILE A 122 -6.82 2.92 13.82
CA ILE A 122 -5.51 3.17 13.20
C ILE A 122 -4.39 2.55 14.01
N GLU A 123 -4.34 2.81 15.32
CA GLU A 123 -3.26 2.31 16.19
C GLU A 123 -3.22 0.78 16.23
N LYS A 124 -4.37 0.14 16.38
CA LYS A 124 -4.46 -1.32 16.37
C LYS A 124 -4.00 -1.93 15.05
N SER A 125 -4.34 -1.29 13.93
CA SER A 125 -3.88 -1.72 12.61
C SER A 125 -2.38 -1.53 12.45
N LYS A 126 -1.80 -0.42 12.94
CA LYS A 126 -0.36 -0.16 12.93
C LYS A 126 0.41 -1.20 13.75
N ASP A 127 -0.08 -1.59 14.92
CA ASP A 127 0.51 -2.66 15.73
C ASP A 127 0.55 -3.99 14.94
N TYR A 128 -0.52 -4.31 14.23
CA TYR A 128 -0.56 -5.52 13.40
C TYR A 128 0.37 -5.44 12.19
N LEU A 129 0.53 -4.26 11.59
CA LEU A 129 1.39 -4.03 10.43
C LEU A 129 2.88 -4.23 10.74
N GLU A 130 3.30 -4.15 12.01
CA GLU A 130 4.69 -4.48 12.41
C GLU A 130 5.05 -5.92 12.09
N ASN A 131 4.10 -6.86 12.05
CA ASN A 131 4.32 -8.26 11.66
C ASN A 131 4.80 -8.39 10.21
N PHE A 132 4.52 -7.41 9.35
CA PHE A 132 5.02 -7.35 7.98
C PHE A 132 6.36 -6.62 7.85
N GLY A 133 6.93 -6.20 8.99
CA GLY A 133 8.20 -5.51 9.07
C GLY A 133 8.11 -3.99 8.81
N TYR A 134 6.92 -3.41 8.86
CA TYR A 134 6.76 -1.97 8.86
C TYR A 134 7.10 -1.38 10.23
N THR A 135 7.78 -0.23 10.24
CA THR A 135 8.06 0.50 11.48
C THR A 135 6.87 1.38 11.83
N LYS A 136 6.25 1.17 12.98
CA LYS A 136 5.03 1.86 13.43
C LYS A 136 5.12 3.38 13.33
N SER A 137 6.25 3.97 13.71
CA SER A 137 6.45 5.43 13.67
C SER A 137 6.52 6.03 12.26
N ARG A 138 6.72 5.19 11.23
CA ARG A 138 6.75 5.61 9.81
C ARG A 138 5.39 5.47 9.13
N LEU A 139 4.44 4.79 9.78
CA LEU A 139 3.09 4.63 9.27
C LEU A 139 2.29 5.90 9.52
N PRO A 140 1.54 6.41 8.51
CA PRO A 140 0.60 7.53 8.69
C PRO A 140 -0.36 7.31 9.86
N ASN A 141 -0.70 8.40 10.55
CA ASN A 141 -1.56 8.37 11.73
C ASN A 141 -2.98 8.84 11.44
N ASP A 142 -3.43 8.62 10.22
CA ASP A 142 -4.73 9.01 9.71
C ASP A 142 -5.30 7.94 8.77
N LEU A 143 -6.54 8.12 8.33
CA LEU A 143 -7.25 7.16 7.48
C LEU A 143 -6.69 7.03 6.06
N SER A 144 -5.82 7.95 5.61
CA SER A 144 -5.15 7.83 4.31
C SER A 144 -4.20 6.64 4.25
N LEU A 145 -3.77 6.11 5.40
CA LEU A 145 -3.03 4.85 5.51
C LEU A 145 -3.72 3.70 4.76
N ALA A 146 -5.06 3.65 4.76
CA ALA A 146 -5.83 2.65 4.03
C ALA A 146 -5.64 2.71 2.51
N LEU A 147 -5.19 3.85 2.00
CA LEU A 147 -4.93 4.10 0.58
C LEU A 147 -3.44 4.03 0.23
N GLY A 148 -2.59 3.73 1.23
CA GLY A 148 -1.15 3.64 1.06
C GLY A 148 -0.47 5.01 0.92
N SER A 149 -0.86 5.98 1.74
CA SER A 149 -0.19 7.30 1.82
C SER A 149 1.23 7.20 2.38
N GLY A 150 1.57 6.10 3.05
CA GLY A 150 2.92 5.85 3.55
C GLY A 150 3.95 5.66 2.43
N ASN A 151 5.16 6.11 2.71
CA ASN A 151 6.30 6.03 1.80
C ASN A 151 7.21 4.86 2.19
N PHE A 152 7.35 3.89 1.28
CA PHE A 152 8.15 2.67 1.51
C PHE A 152 9.03 2.38 0.30
N SER A 153 10.21 1.83 0.57
CA SER A 153 11.07 1.37 -0.52
C SER A 153 10.53 0.10 -1.17
N PRO A 154 10.85 -0.16 -2.44
CA PRO A 154 10.55 -1.45 -3.08
C PRO A 154 11.03 -2.65 -2.27
N ALA A 155 12.18 -2.56 -1.60
CA ALA A 155 12.70 -3.60 -0.72
C ALA A 155 11.81 -3.84 0.49
N GLU A 156 11.27 -2.80 1.12
CA GLU A 156 10.33 -2.93 2.24
C GLU A 156 9.01 -3.53 1.77
N MET A 157 8.50 -3.09 0.63
CA MET A 157 7.25 -3.62 0.07
C MET A 157 7.36 -5.10 -0.29
N VAL A 158 8.43 -5.53 -0.98
CA VAL A 158 8.58 -6.95 -1.35
C VAL A 158 8.76 -7.83 -0.12
N ARG A 159 9.50 -7.35 0.91
CA ARG A 159 9.62 -8.06 2.19
C ARG A 159 8.26 -8.30 2.83
N ALA A 160 7.41 -7.26 2.88
CA ALA A 160 6.07 -7.37 3.44
C ALA A 160 5.18 -8.35 2.65
N TYR A 161 5.29 -8.33 1.31
CA TYR A 161 4.57 -9.30 0.47
C TYR A 161 5.09 -10.74 0.62
N CYS A 162 6.37 -10.95 0.92
CA CYS A 162 6.89 -12.28 1.23
C CYS A 162 6.20 -12.90 2.45
N VAL A 163 5.84 -12.09 3.46
CA VAL A 163 5.09 -12.58 4.64
C VAL A 163 3.68 -13.07 4.26
N ILE A 164 3.06 -12.52 3.20
CA ILE A 164 1.76 -12.99 2.72
C ILE A 164 1.92 -14.29 1.91
N ALA A 165 3.06 -14.45 1.24
CA ALA A 165 3.30 -15.52 0.27
C ALA A 165 3.98 -16.76 0.87
N SER A 166 4.52 -16.69 2.10
CA SER A 166 5.21 -17.77 2.82
C SER A 166 4.25 -18.72 3.54
#